data_f2c863f73f3f5494f4ea190fc8f2e393
#
_entry.id   f2c863f73f3f5494f4ea190fc8f2e393
#
_cell.length_a   1.000
_cell.length_b   1.000
_cell.length_c   1.000
_cell.angle_alpha   90.00
_cell.angle_beta   90.00
_cell.angle_gamma   90.00
#
_symmetry.space_group_name_H-M   'P 1'
#
loop_
_entity.id
_entity.type
_entity.pdbx_description
1 polymer ?
#
loop_
_entity_poly.entity_id
_entity_poly.type
_entity_poly.pdbx_seq_one_letter_code
_entity_poly.pdbx_strand_id
1 'polypeptide(L)'
;MSHSHETSSPENHGHENHGHENHVVERHCDVCVVGGSAAGLAAALQLGRQRRSVIVVDAGEPRNRPAAHTHGFLSRDGVSPAELLAAGREEVRGYGGEILSGRVTDVSRAGDGGFRVRLASGHAVVARRVLAATGLVDELPDIDGLAAHWGRDVIHCPFCHGYEVRDQRVVAIVTSAAGLHAAGLFRQLTDRLTVVLHDLGEAEGAEAGALRASGVTVVRDTVSRVVSGPGGRVAAVELAGHGTVEADAVAVGPRFRARAEPFAALGLRPAAHPSGLGDFLETDATGQTAVPGLYAAGNVTDPGHQVLQAAADGSRVGAMISFSLAADDIAAAVRLSGNQADWDHRYSGDQMWSGNPNGTLVNEVSGLAPGRVLDVGAGEGGDALWLAARGWTVTASDISRRALDRIGAEAGRRGLRVECRHADANAADAFATGAFDLVSAQYASIPRTPDDRAVGNILNAVAPGGTLLVVGHDLEPMRAAGGDRAFDPDAYVRVDDFAAALDGSPAWDVELHEKRDRPAGAASGAHHVHDVVLRARRRAA
;
A
#
# COMPACT_ATOMS: atom_id res chain seq x y z
N MET A 1 60.93 -8.67 -53.77
CA MET A 1 59.76 -9.58 -53.84
C MET A 1 58.59 -8.83 -53.26
N SER A 2 57.70 -8.46 -54.12
CA SER A 2 56.51 -7.69 -53.91
C SER A 2 55.41 -8.49 -53.22
N HIS A 3 54.72 -7.88 -52.21
CA HIS A 3 53.36 -8.27 -51.85
C HIS A 3 52.53 -7.04 -51.60
N SER A 4 51.47 -6.96 -52.36
CA SER A 4 50.44 -5.95 -52.47
C SER A 4 49.56 -5.88 -51.23
N HIS A 5 49.26 -4.64 -50.76
CA HIS A 5 48.22 -4.35 -49.79
C HIS A 5 46.89 -4.16 -50.50
N GLU A 6 45.93 -5.00 -50.14
CA GLU A 6 44.50 -4.74 -50.41
C GLU A 6 43.89 -4.01 -49.20
N THR A 7 43.30 -2.85 -49.45
CA THR A 7 42.53 -2.05 -48.52
C THR A 7 41.06 -2.46 -48.59
N SER A 8 40.53 -3.04 -47.51
CA SER A 8 39.10 -3.23 -47.33
C SER A 8 38.53 -2.10 -46.45
N SER A 9 37.52 -1.41 -46.97
CA SER A 9 36.73 -0.40 -46.27
C SER A 9 35.83 -1.02 -45.18
N PRO A 10 35.59 -0.38 -44.04
CA PRO A 10 34.66 -0.90 -43.06
C PRO A 10 33.23 -0.48 -43.43
N GLU A 11 32.32 -1.45 -43.46
CA GLU A 11 30.89 -1.28 -43.57
C GLU A 11 30.32 -0.58 -42.31
N ASN A 12 29.51 0.41 -42.58
CA ASN A 12 28.84 1.24 -41.58
C ASN A 12 27.61 0.47 -41.04
N HIS A 13 27.73 -0.21 -39.90
CA HIS A 13 26.56 -0.77 -39.20
C HIS A 13 25.85 0.33 -38.44
N GLY A 14 24.70 0.73 -38.96
CA GLY A 14 23.76 1.60 -38.27
C GLY A 14 23.35 1.02 -36.91
N HIS A 15 23.67 1.71 -35.84
CA HIS A 15 23.11 1.45 -34.52
C HIS A 15 21.62 1.80 -34.56
N GLU A 16 20.79 0.79 -34.66
CA GLU A 16 19.36 0.91 -34.34
C GLU A 16 19.24 1.25 -32.85
N ASN A 17 18.80 2.45 -32.61
CA ASN A 17 18.49 2.97 -31.29
C ASN A 17 17.19 2.29 -30.83
N HIS A 18 17.28 1.14 -30.16
CA HIS A 18 16.13 0.53 -29.49
C HIS A 18 15.73 1.47 -28.35
N GLY A 19 14.71 2.29 -28.61
CA GLY A 19 14.03 3.05 -27.58
C GLY A 19 13.55 2.06 -26.52
N HIS A 20 14.12 2.12 -25.31
CA HIS A 20 13.58 1.46 -24.15
C HIS A 20 12.21 2.10 -23.86
N GLU A 21 11.14 1.45 -24.34
CA GLU A 21 9.80 1.72 -23.83
C GLU A 21 9.87 1.43 -22.32
N ASN A 22 9.76 2.46 -21.50
CA ASN A 22 9.64 2.37 -20.07
C ASN A 22 8.29 1.69 -19.75
N HIS A 23 8.27 0.36 -19.70
CA HIS A 23 7.11 -0.38 -19.23
C HIS A 23 6.82 0.06 -17.79
N VAL A 24 5.69 0.70 -17.59
CA VAL A 24 5.17 1.01 -16.26
C VAL A 24 4.92 -0.31 -15.53
N VAL A 25 5.69 -0.56 -14.48
CA VAL A 25 5.52 -1.77 -13.67
C VAL A 25 4.62 -1.45 -12.49
N GLU A 26 3.54 -2.21 -12.36
CA GLU A 26 2.66 -2.20 -11.21
C GLU A 26 2.99 -3.39 -10.29
N ARG A 27 3.13 -3.13 -8.99
CA ARG A 27 3.41 -4.13 -7.96
C ARG A 27 2.31 -4.15 -6.92
N HIS A 28 2.07 -5.30 -6.32
CA HIS A 28 1.04 -5.50 -5.31
C HIS A 28 1.64 -5.96 -3.98
N CYS A 29 1.10 -5.47 -2.87
CA CYS A 29 1.51 -5.89 -1.51
C CYS A 29 0.40 -5.65 -0.48
N ASP A 30 0.54 -6.22 0.72
CA ASP A 30 -0.34 -5.89 1.84
C ASP A 30 -0.11 -4.46 2.31
N VAL A 31 1.16 -4.03 2.43
CA VAL A 31 1.52 -2.72 2.97
C VAL A 31 2.59 -2.04 2.12
N CYS A 32 2.29 -0.83 1.65
CA CYS A 32 3.29 0.05 1.08
C CYS A 32 3.75 1.06 2.14
N VAL A 33 5.05 1.07 2.44
CA VAL A 33 5.68 2.02 3.37
C VAL A 33 6.34 3.13 2.57
N VAL A 34 5.93 4.36 2.77
CA VAL A 34 6.48 5.55 2.11
C VAL A 34 7.54 6.19 3.00
N GLY A 35 8.80 5.94 2.70
CA GLY A 35 9.96 6.40 3.47
C GLY A 35 10.78 5.25 4.08
N GLY A 36 12.05 5.14 3.68
CA GLY A 36 12.99 4.07 4.08
C GLY A 36 13.99 4.50 5.15
N SER A 37 13.58 5.34 6.12
CA SER A 37 14.38 5.68 7.29
C SER A 37 13.94 4.89 8.53
N ALA A 38 14.38 5.26 9.73
CA ALA A 38 14.22 4.47 10.95
C ALA A 38 12.79 4.00 11.21
N ALA A 39 11.79 4.89 11.10
CA ALA A 39 10.38 4.53 11.30
C ALA A 39 9.87 3.53 10.26
N GLY A 40 10.11 3.82 8.96
CA GLY A 40 9.63 2.97 7.88
C GLY A 40 10.28 1.59 7.87
N LEU A 41 11.60 1.50 8.10
CA LEU A 41 12.30 0.21 8.17
C LEU A 41 11.87 -0.62 9.40
N ALA A 42 11.69 0.02 10.56
CA ALA A 42 11.21 -0.68 11.76
C ALA A 42 9.78 -1.21 11.58
N ALA A 43 8.90 -0.45 10.93
CA ALA A 43 7.56 -0.91 10.58
C ALA A 43 7.60 -2.08 9.59
N ALA A 44 8.40 -1.95 8.52
CA ALA A 44 8.54 -3.00 7.52
C ALA A 44 9.12 -4.30 8.11
N LEU A 45 10.10 -4.20 9.01
CA LEU A 45 10.64 -5.33 9.75
C LEU A 45 9.55 -6.02 10.58
N GLN A 46 8.76 -5.25 11.33
CA GLN A 46 7.66 -5.76 12.14
C GLN A 46 6.60 -6.48 11.30
N LEU A 47 6.23 -5.92 10.15
CA LEU A 47 5.27 -6.48 9.20
C LEU A 47 5.82 -7.75 8.53
N GLY A 48 7.07 -7.74 8.06
CA GLY A 48 7.71 -8.90 7.45
C GLY A 48 7.80 -10.09 8.41
N ARG A 49 8.09 -9.85 9.71
CA ARG A 49 8.08 -10.89 10.75
C ARG A 49 6.69 -11.50 10.99
N GLN A 50 5.62 -10.80 10.63
CA GLN A 50 4.23 -11.30 10.60
C GLN A 50 3.84 -11.87 9.21
N ARG A 51 4.82 -12.07 8.32
CA ARG A 51 4.64 -12.62 6.97
C ARG A 51 3.69 -11.80 6.10
N ARG A 52 3.57 -10.49 6.35
CA ARG A 52 2.89 -9.57 5.44
C ARG A 52 3.82 -9.20 4.29
N SER A 53 3.28 -9.14 3.08
CA SER A 53 4.01 -8.62 1.94
C SER A 53 4.18 -7.11 2.09
N VAL A 54 5.44 -6.63 2.07
CA VAL A 54 5.79 -5.22 2.34
C VAL A 54 6.70 -4.69 1.25
N ILE A 55 6.35 -3.53 0.73
CA ILE A 55 7.20 -2.74 -0.16
C ILE A 55 7.49 -1.40 0.50
N VAL A 56 8.77 -1.10 0.72
CA VAL A 56 9.25 0.20 1.19
C VAL A 56 9.71 1.02 0.00
N VAL A 57 9.12 2.19 -0.22
CA VAL A 57 9.58 3.15 -1.23
C VAL A 57 10.48 4.18 -0.55
N ASP A 58 11.76 4.20 -0.91
CA ASP A 58 12.80 5.03 -0.29
C ASP A 58 13.42 6.00 -1.30
N ALA A 59 13.27 7.29 -1.05
CA ALA A 59 13.88 8.34 -1.86
C ALA A 59 15.39 8.51 -1.62
N GLY A 60 15.98 7.84 -0.62
CA GLY A 60 17.39 7.92 -0.29
C GLY A 60 17.81 9.24 0.38
N GLU A 61 16.87 9.99 0.97
CA GLU A 61 17.10 11.29 1.57
C GLU A 61 16.72 11.34 3.05
N PRO A 62 17.40 10.58 3.92
CA PRO A 62 17.12 10.62 5.34
C PRO A 62 17.50 11.99 5.92
N ARG A 63 16.67 12.51 6.85
CA ARG A 63 16.84 13.82 7.48
C ARG A 63 18.23 14.01 8.09
N ASN A 64 18.74 12.99 8.75
CA ASN A 64 20.04 13.02 9.45
C ASN A 64 21.25 12.69 8.55
N ARG A 65 21.08 12.66 7.22
CA ARG A 65 22.19 12.41 6.27
C ARG A 65 23.41 13.33 6.46
N PRO A 66 23.26 14.63 6.83
CA PRO A 66 24.40 15.51 7.04
C PRO A 66 25.23 15.19 8.28
N ALA A 67 24.67 14.44 9.26
CA ALA A 67 25.37 14.08 10.49
C ALA A 67 26.36 12.95 10.26
N ALA A 68 27.54 13.03 10.89
CA ALA A 68 28.55 11.98 10.80
C ALA A 68 28.15 10.74 11.63
N HIS A 69 27.48 10.97 12.76
CA HIS A 69 27.14 9.92 13.72
C HIS A 69 25.68 10.01 14.16
N THR A 70 25.14 8.89 14.60
CA THR A 70 23.83 8.77 15.24
C THR A 70 24.04 8.44 16.70
N HIS A 71 23.49 9.26 17.60
CA HIS A 71 23.61 9.06 19.05
C HIS A 71 22.27 8.73 19.68
N GLY A 72 22.32 8.11 20.89
CA GLY A 72 21.16 7.74 21.66
C GLY A 72 20.37 6.52 21.11
N PHE A 73 20.92 5.81 20.13
CA PHE A 73 20.36 4.52 19.68
C PHE A 73 21.07 3.39 20.44
N LEU A 74 20.42 2.86 21.47
CA LEU A 74 20.99 1.83 22.35
C LEU A 74 21.57 0.67 21.52
N SER A 75 22.79 0.25 21.83
CA SER A 75 23.60 -0.76 21.13
C SER A 75 24.18 -0.33 19.78
N ARG A 76 23.84 0.86 19.26
CA ARG A 76 24.32 1.41 17.98
C ARG A 76 24.80 2.85 18.12
N ASP A 77 25.13 3.28 19.33
CA ASP A 77 25.63 4.64 19.58
C ASP A 77 26.90 4.92 18.79
N GLY A 78 26.96 6.07 18.12
CA GLY A 78 28.10 6.48 17.30
C GLY A 78 28.13 5.89 15.88
N VAL A 79 27.22 5.00 15.50
CA VAL A 79 27.14 4.48 14.13
C VAL A 79 26.72 5.60 13.15
N SER A 80 27.23 5.56 11.92
CA SER A 80 26.77 6.52 10.92
C SER A 80 25.30 6.28 10.54
N PRO A 81 24.53 7.35 10.20
CA PRO A 81 23.16 7.18 9.71
C PRO A 81 23.05 6.21 8.53
N ALA A 82 24.01 6.24 7.62
CA ALA A 82 24.04 5.39 6.44
C ALA A 82 24.19 3.89 6.80
N GLU A 83 25.10 3.57 7.73
CA GLU A 83 25.30 2.19 8.21
C GLU A 83 24.09 1.66 8.97
N LEU A 84 23.47 2.49 9.83
CA LEU A 84 22.25 2.10 10.55
C LEU A 84 21.13 1.74 9.58
N LEU A 85 20.90 2.57 8.56
CA LEU A 85 19.85 2.31 7.57
C LEU A 85 20.20 1.16 6.63
N ALA A 86 21.48 0.95 6.31
CA ALA A 86 21.91 -0.21 5.52
C ALA A 86 21.61 -1.52 6.25
N ALA A 87 21.96 -1.61 7.54
CA ALA A 87 21.62 -2.76 8.38
C ALA A 87 20.10 -2.99 8.44
N GLY A 88 19.31 -1.94 8.66
CA GLY A 88 17.86 -2.06 8.70
C GLY A 88 17.25 -2.54 7.37
N ARG A 89 17.79 -2.11 6.22
CA ARG A 89 17.35 -2.62 4.91
C ARG A 89 17.65 -4.12 4.74
N GLU A 90 18.81 -4.58 5.18
CA GLU A 90 19.15 -6.01 5.14
C GLU A 90 18.24 -6.84 6.06
N GLU A 91 17.92 -6.35 7.25
CA GLU A 91 16.96 -6.99 8.15
C GLU A 91 15.57 -7.12 7.50
N VAL A 92 15.07 -6.05 6.85
CA VAL A 92 13.78 -6.07 6.14
C VAL A 92 13.78 -7.09 5.00
N ARG A 93 14.85 -7.12 4.18
CA ARG A 93 15.01 -8.11 3.09
C ARG A 93 15.09 -9.54 3.62
N GLY A 94 15.72 -9.75 4.76
CA GLY A 94 15.83 -11.06 5.42
C GLY A 94 14.46 -11.68 5.77
N TYR A 95 13.41 -10.86 5.91
CA TYR A 95 12.03 -11.29 6.12
C TYR A 95 11.15 -11.14 4.87
N GLY A 96 11.74 -10.99 3.68
CA GLY A 96 11.02 -10.95 2.41
C GLY A 96 10.45 -9.59 2.03
N GLY A 97 10.77 -8.51 2.76
CA GLY A 97 10.38 -7.16 2.40
C GLY A 97 11.20 -6.62 1.21
N GLU A 98 10.56 -5.89 0.32
CA GLU A 98 11.21 -5.22 -0.80
C GLU A 98 11.54 -3.75 -0.48
N ILE A 99 12.69 -3.29 -0.96
CA ILE A 99 13.08 -1.87 -0.91
C ILE A 99 13.16 -1.35 -2.34
N LEU A 100 12.23 -0.46 -2.70
CA LEU A 100 12.23 0.24 -3.98
C LEU A 100 12.85 1.63 -3.82
N SER A 101 13.91 1.89 -4.60
CA SER A 101 14.46 3.24 -4.68
C SER A 101 13.55 4.11 -5.53
N GLY A 102 13.12 5.25 -4.99
CA GLY A 102 12.27 6.19 -5.69
C GLY A 102 11.55 7.16 -4.78
N ARG A 103 11.00 8.21 -5.38
CA ARG A 103 10.19 9.21 -4.69
C ARG A 103 8.71 8.98 -5.00
N VAL A 104 7.89 8.85 -3.97
CA VAL A 104 6.43 8.85 -4.11
C VAL A 104 5.95 10.27 -4.42
N THR A 105 5.13 10.40 -5.44
CA THR A 105 4.56 11.69 -5.89
C THR A 105 3.08 11.82 -5.55
N ASP A 106 2.35 10.70 -5.49
CA ASP A 106 0.91 10.69 -5.25
C ASP A 106 0.47 9.39 -4.60
N VAL A 107 -0.52 9.49 -3.72
CA VAL A 107 -1.24 8.35 -3.13
C VAL A 107 -2.73 8.59 -3.29
N SER A 108 -3.42 7.67 -3.94
CA SER A 108 -4.85 7.74 -4.22
C SER A 108 -5.56 6.42 -3.84
N ARG A 109 -6.89 6.42 -3.80
CA ARG A 109 -7.66 5.19 -3.61
C ARG A 109 -7.60 4.33 -4.88
N ALA A 110 -7.43 3.02 -4.69
CA ALA A 110 -7.62 2.02 -5.72
C ALA A 110 -9.09 1.56 -5.74
N GLY A 111 -9.55 1.00 -6.87
CA GLY A 111 -10.95 0.59 -7.04
C GLY A 111 -11.42 -0.53 -6.12
N ASP A 112 -10.48 -1.29 -5.54
CA ASP A 112 -10.69 -2.40 -4.60
C ASP A 112 -10.75 -1.97 -3.12
N GLY A 113 -10.77 -0.66 -2.85
CA GLY A 113 -10.76 -0.10 -1.49
C GLY A 113 -9.36 0.05 -0.88
N GLY A 114 -8.32 -0.40 -1.58
CA GLY A 114 -6.92 -0.19 -1.23
C GLY A 114 -6.38 1.17 -1.66
N PHE A 115 -5.08 1.22 -1.90
CA PHE A 115 -4.37 2.42 -2.30
C PHE A 115 -3.48 2.15 -3.52
N ARG A 116 -3.37 3.16 -4.38
CA ARG A 116 -2.39 3.23 -5.46
C ARG A 116 -1.34 4.27 -5.11
N VAL A 117 -0.10 3.86 -4.98
CA VAL A 117 1.07 4.70 -4.66
C VAL A 117 1.88 4.89 -5.94
N ARG A 118 1.99 6.11 -6.45
CA ARG A 118 2.71 6.44 -7.68
C ARG A 118 4.10 6.98 -7.37
N LEU A 119 5.07 6.52 -8.13
CA LEU A 119 6.46 6.96 -8.05
C LEU A 119 6.77 7.96 -9.19
N ALA A 120 7.76 8.82 -8.95
CA ALA A 120 8.24 9.76 -9.97
C ALA A 120 8.77 9.08 -11.25
N SER A 121 9.16 7.81 -11.17
CA SER A 121 9.56 6.97 -12.31
C SER A 121 8.39 6.52 -13.20
N GLY A 122 7.14 6.78 -12.82
CA GLY A 122 5.94 6.27 -13.47
C GLY A 122 5.47 4.91 -12.96
N HIS A 123 6.28 4.19 -12.20
CA HIS A 123 5.86 2.92 -11.55
C HIS A 123 4.80 3.16 -10.48
N ALA A 124 4.04 2.12 -10.15
CA ALA A 124 3.03 2.16 -9.11
C ALA A 124 3.09 0.94 -8.18
N VAL A 125 2.67 1.14 -6.94
CA VAL A 125 2.43 0.06 -5.96
C VAL A 125 0.97 0.12 -5.55
N VAL A 126 0.27 -1.00 -5.64
CA VAL A 126 -1.08 -1.18 -5.12
C VAL A 126 -0.98 -1.92 -3.79
N ALA A 127 -1.61 -1.37 -2.75
CA ALA A 127 -1.49 -1.90 -1.40
C ALA A 127 -2.82 -1.81 -0.63
N ARG A 128 -3.08 -2.78 0.24
CA ARG A 128 -4.24 -2.78 1.13
C ARG A 128 -4.15 -1.67 2.20
N ARG A 129 -2.93 -1.38 2.66
CA ARG A 129 -2.62 -0.32 3.65
C ARG A 129 -1.40 0.47 3.20
N VAL A 130 -1.35 1.72 3.61
CA VAL A 130 -0.19 2.59 3.41
C VAL A 130 0.30 3.13 4.74
N LEU A 131 1.62 3.18 4.93
CA LEU A 131 2.27 3.85 6.05
C LEU A 131 3.05 5.06 5.54
N ALA A 132 2.68 6.26 5.97
CA ALA A 132 3.43 7.48 5.79
C ALA A 132 4.57 7.54 6.84
N ALA A 133 5.80 7.21 6.43
CA ALA A 133 7.02 7.33 7.23
C ALA A 133 7.97 8.37 6.59
N THR A 134 7.39 9.41 6.00
CA THR A 134 8.06 10.39 5.15
C THR A 134 8.94 11.38 5.91
N GLY A 135 8.77 11.44 7.24
CA GLY A 135 9.52 12.36 8.09
C GLY A 135 9.16 13.82 7.86
N LEU A 136 10.14 14.70 8.07
CA LEU A 136 9.96 16.15 7.99
C LEU A 136 11.15 16.84 7.29
N VAL A 137 10.99 18.13 7.04
CA VAL A 137 12.03 19.04 6.56
C VAL A 137 12.33 20.07 7.65
N ASP A 138 13.61 20.35 7.86
CA ASP A 138 14.09 21.42 8.72
C ASP A 138 14.10 22.74 7.93
N GLU A 139 13.16 23.65 8.20
CA GLU A 139 13.17 25.00 7.65
C GLU A 139 14.02 25.89 8.56
N LEU A 140 15.22 26.21 8.10
CA LEU A 140 16.16 27.06 8.85
C LEU A 140 15.74 28.53 8.74
N PRO A 141 16.02 29.34 9.77
CA PRO A 141 15.89 30.79 9.64
C PRO A 141 16.83 31.32 8.53
N ASP A 142 16.38 32.34 7.84
CA ASP A 142 17.13 32.99 6.74
C ASP A 142 18.27 33.84 7.29
N ILE A 143 19.35 33.17 7.65
CA ILE A 143 20.59 33.79 8.18
C ILE A 143 21.73 33.38 7.25
N ASP A 144 22.46 34.36 6.73
CA ASP A 144 23.57 34.13 5.82
C ASP A 144 24.63 33.20 6.45
N GLY A 145 25.09 32.21 5.67
CA GLY A 145 26.06 31.19 6.10
C GLY A 145 25.52 30.07 7.00
N LEU A 146 24.31 30.17 7.58
CA LEU A 146 23.77 29.17 8.51
C LEU A 146 23.62 27.79 7.88
N ALA A 147 22.97 27.72 6.71
CA ALA A 147 22.70 26.48 6.01
C ALA A 147 23.97 25.73 5.55
N ALA A 148 25.05 26.43 5.29
CA ALA A 148 26.34 25.85 4.86
C ALA A 148 26.99 24.98 5.96
N HIS A 149 26.62 25.19 7.22
CA HIS A 149 27.16 24.50 8.39
C HIS A 149 26.17 23.54 9.03
N TRP A 150 24.93 23.42 8.48
CA TRP A 150 23.86 22.59 9.03
C TRP A 150 24.24 21.11 9.13
N GLY A 151 24.00 20.52 10.30
CA GLY A 151 24.31 19.12 10.61
C GLY A 151 25.78 18.85 10.92
N ARG A 152 26.63 19.91 10.97
CA ARG A 152 28.05 19.80 11.33
C ARG A 152 28.41 20.71 12.51
N ASP A 153 28.47 22.01 12.29
CA ASP A 153 28.79 23.03 13.32
C ASP A 153 27.55 23.87 13.68
N VAL A 154 26.48 23.78 12.85
CA VAL A 154 25.15 24.30 13.15
C VAL A 154 24.25 23.10 13.48
N ILE A 155 23.77 23.04 14.71
CA ILE A 155 23.03 21.91 15.29
C ILE A 155 21.72 22.40 15.91
N HIS A 156 20.76 21.50 16.15
CA HIS A 156 19.52 21.88 16.82
C HIS A 156 19.26 21.10 18.12
N CYS A 157 19.62 19.82 18.14
CA CYS A 157 19.24 18.91 19.22
C CYS A 157 20.37 18.73 20.23
N PRO A 158 20.19 19.15 21.47
CA PRO A 158 21.21 18.98 22.50
C PRO A 158 21.49 17.51 22.84
N PHE A 159 20.48 16.62 22.70
CA PHE A 159 20.65 15.18 22.96
C PHE A 159 21.30 14.43 21.81
N CYS A 160 21.14 14.93 20.57
CA CYS A 160 21.61 14.25 19.37
C CYS A 160 23.04 14.62 19.00
N HIS A 161 23.48 15.87 19.33
CA HIS A 161 24.75 16.43 18.90
C HIS A 161 25.40 17.36 19.94
N GLY A 162 24.78 17.50 21.10
CA GLY A 162 25.28 18.46 22.10
C GLY A 162 26.56 17.99 22.79
N TYR A 163 26.75 16.68 22.98
CA TYR A 163 27.95 16.15 23.63
C TYR A 163 29.22 16.37 22.78
N GLU A 164 29.11 16.42 21.46
CA GLU A 164 30.19 16.65 20.50
C GLU A 164 30.70 18.11 20.54
N VAL A 165 29.86 19.03 21.02
CA VAL A 165 30.21 20.46 21.19
C VAL A 165 30.40 20.88 22.64
N ARG A 166 30.50 19.90 23.58
CA ARG A 166 30.78 20.19 25.00
C ARG A 166 32.06 20.99 25.17
N ASP A 167 32.08 21.85 26.16
CA ASP A 167 33.20 22.71 26.55
C ASP A 167 33.61 23.73 25.46
N GLN A 168 32.91 23.80 24.33
CA GLN A 168 33.13 24.72 23.23
C GLN A 168 32.35 26.04 23.46
N ARG A 169 32.72 27.10 22.68
CA ARG A 169 31.94 28.33 22.61
C ARG A 169 30.70 28.06 21.74
N VAL A 170 29.55 28.00 22.37
CA VAL A 170 28.27 27.75 21.68
C VAL A 170 27.46 29.05 21.65
N VAL A 171 27.00 29.44 20.47
CA VAL A 171 26.02 30.51 20.31
C VAL A 171 24.65 29.87 19.99
N ALA A 172 23.69 30.01 20.91
CA ALA A 172 22.33 29.57 20.69
C ALA A 172 21.50 30.72 20.09
N ILE A 173 21.07 30.58 18.84
CA ILE A 173 20.17 31.50 18.15
C ILE A 173 18.75 31.10 18.44
N VAL A 174 18.03 31.89 19.21
CA VAL A 174 16.68 31.63 19.67
C VAL A 174 15.68 32.47 18.87
N THR A 175 14.87 31.79 18.08
CA THR A 175 13.84 32.39 17.20
C THR A 175 12.40 32.15 17.73
N SER A 176 12.28 31.43 18.83
CA SER A 176 10.99 31.13 19.46
C SER A 176 11.13 30.82 20.96
N ALA A 177 10.05 30.87 21.73
CA ALA A 177 10.07 30.52 23.15
C ALA A 177 10.61 29.08 23.41
N ALA A 178 10.27 28.13 22.55
CA ALA A 178 10.78 26.75 22.66
C ALA A 178 12.31 26.68 22.53
N GLY A 179 12.94 27.59 21.81
CA GLY A 179 14.41 27.69 21.70
C GLY A 179 15.10 28.04 23.01
N LEU A 180 14.47 28.81 23.91
CA LEU A 180 15.00 29.11 25.23
C LEU A 180 15.13 27.86 26.10
N HIS A 181 14.16 26.99 26.05
CA HIS A 181 14.23 25.72 26.78
C HIS A 181 15.40 24.85 26.30
N ALA A 182 15.61 24.76 24.98
CA ALA A 182 16.76 24.05 24.41
C ALA A 182 18.11 24.67 24.81
N ALA A 183 18.20 26.02 24.89
CA ALA A 183 19.39 26.72 25.35
C ALA A 183 19.77 26.32 26.79
N GLY A 184 18.79 26.09 27.67
CA GLY A 184 19.03 25.59 29.03
C GLY A 184 19.70 24.22 29.07
N LEU A 185 19.44 23.36 28.10
CA LEU A 185 20.08 22.05 27.97
C LEU A 185 21.55 22.18 27.49
N PHE A 186 21.83 23.11 26.56
CA PHE A 186 23.21 23.39 26.13
C PHE A 186 24.07 23.95 27.26
N ARG A 187 23.48 24.69 28.22
CA ARG A 187 24.19 25.17 29.41
C ARG A 187 24.76 24.02 30.26
N GLN A 188 24.19 22.84 30.22
CA GLN A 188 24.71 21.65 30.93
C GLN A 188 25.96 21.07 30.25
N LEU A 189 26.18 21.42 28.97
CA LEU A 189 27.26 20.90 28.14
C LEU A 189 28.47 21.87 28.05
N THR A 190 28.22 23.15 28.24
CA THR A 190 29.31 24.17 28.18
C THR A 190 29.02 25.38 29.06
N ASP A 191 30.06 25.88 29.73
CA ASP A 191 30.03 27.14 30.45
C ASP A 191 30.18 28.36 29.51
N ARG A 192 30.50 28.15 28.24
CA ARG A 192 30.75 29.18 27.23
C ARG A 192 29.55 29.35 26.30
N LEU A 193 28.34 29.42 26.88
CA LEU A 193 27.11 29.61 26.13
C LEU A 193 26.75 31.07 26.02
N THR A 194 26.53 31.55 24.80
CA THR A 194 25.88 32.83 24.49
C THR A 194 24.53 32.54 23.84
N VAL A 195 23.46 33.12 24.38
CA VAL A 195 22.12 33.06 23.81
C VAL A 195 21.80 34.36 23.11
N VAL A 196 21.45 34.30 21.83
CA VAL A 196 21.00 35.45 21.05
C VAL A 196 19.51 35.33 20.83
N LEU A 197 18.74 36.28 21.39
CA LEU A 197 17.30 36.40 21.17
C LEU A 197 17.10 37.10 19.82
N HIS A 198 17.02 36.29 18.75
CA HIS A 198 16.95 36.78 17.36
C HIS A 198 15.48 37.07 17.01
N ASP A 199 15.24 38.36 16.73
CA ASP A 199 13.92 38.91 16.33
C ASP A 199 12.72 38.53 17.26
N LEU A 200 13.04 38.14 18.48
CA LEU A 200 12.03 37.97 19.53
C LEU A 200 11.63 39.34 20.07
N GLY A 201 10.31 39.61 20.05
CA GLY A 201 9.74 40.84 20.59
C GLY A 201 10.11 41.11 22.06
N GLU A 202 9.63 42.19 22.66
CA GLU A 202 10.05 42.70 23.98
C GLU A 202 9.76 41.74 25.17
N ALA A 203 8.94 40.72 25.01
CA ALA A 203 8.64 39.77 26.08
C ALA A 203 9.82 38.82 26.33
N GLU A 204 10.81 39.29 27.10
CA GLU A 204 11.77 38.40 27.76
C GLU A 204 11.00 37.57 28.80
N GLY A 205 10.68 36.31 28.48
CA GLY A 205 10.09 35.39 29.43
C GLY A 205 10.97 35.15 30.65
N ALA A 206 10.40 34.65 31.74
CA ALA A 206 11.14 34.28 32.96
C ALA A 206 12.36 33.38 32.68
N GLU A 207 12.31 32.58 31.59
CA GLU A 207 13.40 31.70 31.16
C GLU A 207 14.69 32.45 30.74
N ALA A 208 14.60 33.58 30.03
CA ALA A 208 15.78 34.35 29.70
C ALA A 208 16.46 34.95 30.95
N GLY A 209 15.64 35.38 31.95
CA GLY A 209 16.13 35.80 33.26
C GLY A 209 16.81 34.65 34.02
N ALA A 210 16.26 33.45 34.00
CA ALA A 210 16.82 32.27 34.63
C ALA A 210 18.17 31.86 33.97
N LEU A 211 18.29 31.97 32.66
CA LEU A 211 19.54 31.70 31.93
C LEU A 211 20.64 32.72 32.34
N ARG A 212 20.33 34.02 32.46
CA ARG A 212 21.29 35.02 32.98
C ARG A 212 21.70 34.70 34.43
N ALA A 213 20.76 34.32 35.27
CA ALA A 213 21.06 33.95 36.66
C ALA A 213 21.94 32.68 36.73
N SER A 214 21.91 31.78 35.76
CA SER A 214 22.79 30.64 35.64
C SER A 214 24.15 30.93 35.02
N GLY A 215 24.48 32.22 34.76
CA GLY A 215 25.77 32.69 34.20
C GLY A 215 25.84 32.67 32.68
N VAL A 216 24.70 32.46 31.97
CA VAL A 216 24.67 32.53 30.52
C VAL A 216 24.63 33.98 30.02
N THR A 217 25.47 34.32 29.04
CA THR A 217 25.36 35.58 28.33
C THR A 217 24.14 35.58 27.43
N VAL A 218 23.17 36.47 27.70
CA VAL A 218 21.96 36.62 26.88
C VAL A 218 21.93 37.98 26.24
N VAL A 219 22.01 37.99 24.90
CA VAL A 219 22.02 39.20 24.05
C VAL A 219 20.72 39.25 23.25
N ARG A 220 20.11 40.43 23.17
CA ARG A 220 18.99 40.70 22.29
C ARG A 220 19.52 41.43 21.06
N ASP A 221 19.53 40.75 19.94
CA ASP A 221 19.99 41.30 18.67
C ASP A 221 19.55 40.45 17.49
N THR A 222 19.61 41.00 16.29
CA THR A 222 19.42 40.27 15.04
C THR A 222 20.75 39.65 14.61
N VAL A 223 20.75 38.34 14.36
CA VAL A 223 21.89 37.66 13.74
C VAL A 223 21.90 37.96 12.25
N SER A 224 22.97 38.56 11.75
CA SER A 224 23.12 38.87 10.32
C SER A 224 23.81 37.74 9.55
N ARG A 225 24.79 37.07 10.16
CA ARG A 225 25.57 36.03 9.48
C ARG A 225 26.26 35.06 10.44
N VAL A 226 26.41 33.81 10.00
CA VAL A 226 27.34 32.82 10.56
C VAL A 226 28.64 32.87 9.77
N VAL A 227 29.75 33.14 10.43
CA VAL A 227 31.06 33.34 9.81
C VAL A 227 31.87 32.05 9.81
N SER A 228 32.36 31.67 8.63
CA SER A 228 33.29 30.55 8.48
C SER A 228 34.72 30.99 8.75
N GLY A 229 35.45 30.21 9.53
CA GLY A 229 36.86 30.33 9.79
C GLY A 229 37.72 29.39 8.95
N PRO A 230 39.00 29.24 9.34
CA PRO A 230 39.90 28.30 8.69
C PRO A 230 39.36 26.87 8.68
N GLY A 231 39.55 26.17 7.56
CA GLY A 231 39.02 24.80 7.39
C GLY A 231 37.51 24.70 7.16
N GLY A 232 36.83 25.85 6.94
CA GLY A 232 35.40 25.89 6.65
C GLY A 232 34.51 25.51 7.86
N ARG A 233 35.03 25.67 9.09
CA ARG A 233 34.27 25.51 10.36
C ARG A 233 33.67 26.84 10.78
N VAL A 234 32.64 26.81 11.62
CA VAL A 234 32.13 28.02 12.27
C VAL A 234 33.24 28.67 13.10
N ALA A 235 33.38 29.99 13.03
CA ALA A 235 34.34 30.80 13.83
C ALA A 235 33.64 31.88 14.65
N ALA A 236 32.52 32.42 14.17
CA ALA A 236 31.80 33.50 14.84
C ALA A 236 30.36 33.62 14.33
N VAL A 237 29.58 34.42 15.05
CA VAL A 237 28.26 34.92 14.66
C VAL A 237 28.29 36.44 14.65
N GLU A 238 27.91 37.08 13.56
CA GLU A 238 27.78 38.52 13.44
C GLU A 238 26.40 38.99 13.85
N LEU A 239 26.35 39.98 14.71
CA LEU A 239 25.15 40.63 15.24
C LEU A 239 25.03 42.03 14.68
N ALA A 240 23.80 42.46 14.39
CA ALA A 240 23.57 43.78 13.78
C ALA A 240 23.98 44.96 14.68
N GLY A 241 23.77 44.85 16.00
CA GLY A 241 24.03 45.91 16.97
C GLY A 241 25.24 45.67 17.89
N HIS A 242 25.64 44.40 18.10
CA HIS A 242 26.68 44.04 19.08
C HIS A 242 27.98 43.51 18.45
N GLY A 243 28.11 43.60 17.12
CA GLY A 243 29.33 43.18 16.42
C GLY A 243 29.46 41.65 16.35
N THR A 244 30.67 41.12 16.57
CA THR A 244 30.97 39.71 16.35
C THR A 244 31.09 38.94 17.66
N VAL A 245 30.43 37.80 17.78
CA VAL A 245 30.54 36.84 18.89
C VAL A 245 31.30 35.63 18.39
N GLU A 246 32.42 35.31 18.98
CA GLU A 246 33.19 34.09 18.65
C GLU A 246 32.40 32.84 18.99
N ALA A 247 32.40 31.86 18.09
CA ALA A 247 31.69 30.60 18.23
C ALA A 247 32.47 29.45 17.59
N ASP A 248 32.48 28.29 18.25
CA ASP A 248 32.98 27.03 17.68
C ASP A 248 31.81 26.20 17.13
N ALA A 249 30.59 26.43 17.68
CA ALA A 249 29.34 25.86 17.21
C ALA A 249 28.15 26.81 17.40
N VAL A 250 27.12 26.62 16.59
CA VAL A 250 25.86 27.35 16.66
C VAL A 250 24.72 26.37 16.92
N ALA A 251 23.89 26.66 17.91
CA ALA A 251 22.64 25.93 18.15
C ALA A 251 21.45 26.76 17.66
N VAL A 252 20.56 26.18 16.84
CA VAL A 252 19.37 26.87 16.33
C VAL A 252 18.22 25.90 16.13
N GLY A 253 17.01 26.25 16.57
CA GLY A 253 15.80 25.49 16.31
C GLY A 253 15.25 25.81 14.92
N PRO A 254 15.19 24.86 13.97
CA PRO A 254 14.45 25.04 12.73
C PRO A 254 12.94 24.98 12.98
N ARG A 255 12.14 25.45 12.05
CA ARG A 255 10.73 25.07 11.98
C ARG A 255 10.63 23.72 11.29
N PHE A 256 9.90 22.79 11.90
CA PHE A 256 9.71 21.45 11.35
C PHE A 256 8.48 21.40 10.43
N ARG A 257 8.65 20.99 9.19
CA ARG A 257 7.58 20.85 8.23
C ARG A 257 7.39 19.38 7.84
N ALA A 258 6.23 18.81 8.17
CA ALA A 258 5.88 17.44 7.84
C ALA A 258 5.82 17.22 6.31
N ARG A 259 6.41 16.14 5.82
CA ARG A 259 6.35 15.75 4.40
C ARG A 259 5.05 14.99 4.12
N ALA A 260 3.98 15.70 3.81
CA ALA A 260 2.65 15.15 3.59
C ALA A 260 2.13 15.33 2.15
N GLU A 261 2.90 15.94 1.28
CA GLU A 261 2.52 16.29 -0.09
C GLU A 261 1.96 15.11 -0.89
N PRO A 262 2.55 13.89 -0.81
CA PRO A 262 2.05 12.74 -1.57
C PRO A 262 0.62 12.31 -1.20
N PHE A 263 0.13 12.69 -0.02
CA PHE A 263 -1.19 12.28 0.50
C PHE A 263 -2.26 13.35 0.29
N ALA A 264 -1.93 14.44 -0.38
CA ALA A 264 -2.81 15.59 -0.55
C ALA A 264 -4.11 15.25 -1.30
N ALA A 265 -4.06 14.33 -2.27
CA ALA A 265 -5.23 13.85 -3.03
C ALA A 265 -6.25 13.11 -2.14
N LEU A 266 -5.81 12.53 -1.02
CA LEU A 266 -6.66 11.89 -0.01
C LEU A 266 -7.27 12.88 1.00
N GLY A 267 -7.00 14.17 0.85
CA GLY A 267 -7.45 15.21 1.78
C GLY A 267 -6.62 15.34 3.05
N LEU A 268 -5.54 14.55 3.20
CA LEU A 268 -4.69 14.62 4.37
C LEU A 268 -3.84 15.90 4.34
N ARG A 269 -3.87 16.66 5.43
CA ARG A 269 -3.13 17.92 5.61
C ARG A 269 -2.41 17.92 6.95
N PRO A 270 -1.19 18.44 7.03
CA PRO A 270 -0.53 18.67 8.31
C PRO A 270 -1.31 19.67 9.18
N ALA A 271 -1.31 19.42 10.48
CA ALA A 271 -1.79 20.34 11.51
C ALA A 271 -0.61 20.98 12.25
N ALA A 272 -0.83 22.12 12.91
CA ALA A 272 0.17 22.73 13.77
C ALA A 272 0.41 21.87 15.01
N HIS A 273 1.67 21.50 15.29
CA HIS A 273 1.99 20.70 16.45
C HIS A 273 1.84 21.52 17.76
N PRO A 274 1.24 20.94 18.82
CA PRO A 274 0.99 21.66 20.08
C PRO A 274 2.24 22.27 20.74
N SER A 275 3.42 21.72 20.50
CA SER A 275 4.71 22.27 20.98
C SER A 275 5.12 23.57 20.30
N GLY A 276 4.46 24.00 19.23
CA GLY A 276 4.84 25.17 18.43
C GLY A 276 6.08 24.98 17.56
N LEU A 277 6.65 23.77 17.50
CA LEU A 277 7.89 23.49 16.75
C LEU A 277 7.66 23.35 15.23
N GLY A 278 6.42 23.21 14.76
CA GLY A 278 6.11 23.05 13.35
C GLY A 278 4.81 22.31 13.12
N ASP A 279 4.77 21.53 12.05
CA ASP A 279 3.59 20.78 11.62
C ASP A 279 3.80 19.28 11.76
N PHE A 280 2.67 18.53 11.84
CA PHE A 280 2.68 17.07 11.93
C PHE A 280 1.41 16.47 11.29
N LEU A 281 1.40 15.17 11.04
CA LEU A 281 0.20 14.44 10.68
C LEU A 281 -0.47 13.88 11.95
N GLU A 282 -1.71 14.27 12.15
CA GLU A 282 -2.52 13.74 13.25
C GLU A 282 -2.85 12.27 13.02
N THR A 283 -2.76 11.49 14.11
CA THR A 283 -3.12 10.06 14.12
C THR A 283 -3.87 9.72 15.40
N ASP A 284 -4.64 8.64 15.35
CA ASP A 284 -5.19 8.03 16.54
C ASP A 284 -4.13 7.21 17.32
N ALA A 285 -4.55 6.57 18.41
CA ALA A 285 -3.66 5.75 19.25
C ALA A 285 -3.05 4.54 18.50
N THR A 286 -3.63 4.11 17.39
CA THR A 286 -3.11 3.02 16.54
C THR A 286 -2.12 3.51 15.50
N GLY A 287 -2.02 4.81 15.31
CA GLY A 287 -1.24 5.46 14.25
C GLY A 287 -2.02 5.64 12.95
N GLN A 288 -3.33 5.38 12.93
CA GLN A 288 -4.16 5.61 11.76
C GLN A 288 -4.49 7.10 11.63
N THR A 289 -4.40 7.63 10.43
CA THR A 289 -4.81 9.02 10.10
C THR A 289 -6.33 9.12 9.96
N ALA A 290 -6.84 10.32 9.67
CA ALA A 290 -8.26 10.50 9.33
C ALA A 290 -8.68 9.72 8.05
N VAL A 291 -7.73 9.22 7.26
CA VAL A 291 -7.97 8.40 6.06
C VAL A 291 -7.92 6.91 6.44
N PRO A 292 -9.04 6.18 6.44
CA PRO A 292 -9.06 4.77 6.83
C PRO A 292 -8.07 3.94 6.00
N GLY A 293 -7.23 3.15 6.69
CA GLY A 293 -6.19 2.31 6.08
C GLY A 293 -4.87 3.03 5.75
N LEU A 294 -4.82 4.36 5.93
CA LEU A 294 -3.59 5.14 5.85
C LEU A 294 -3.09 5.43 7.28
N TYR A 295 -1.89 5.01 7.57
CA TYR A 295 -1.20 5.18 8.85
C TYR A 295 -0.03 6.15 8.71
N ALA A 296 0.44 6.69 9.83
CA ALA A 296 1.65 7.51 9.85
C ALA A 296 2.50 7.19 11.08
N ALA A 297 3.83 7.31 10.96
CA ALA A 297 4.77 7.06 12.05
C ALA A 297 6.09 7.83 11.90
N GLY A 298 6.76 8.07 13.01
CA GLY A 298 8.05 8.74 13.09
C GLY A 298 7.92 10.26 13.09
N ASN A 299 8.94 10.97 12.59
CA ASN A 299 8.95 12.43 12.67
C ASN A 299 7.80 13.13 11.92
N VAL A 300 7.13 12.47 11.02
CA VAL A 300 5.94 13.04 10.36
C VAL A 300 4.76 13.17 11.33
N THR A 301 4.74 12.39 12.43
CA THR A 301 3.71 12.42 13.49
C THR A 301 4.18 13.13 14.76
N ASP A 302 5.47 13.15 15.03
CA ASP A 302 6.05 13.89 16.15
C ASP A 302 7.43 14.44 15.76
N PRO A 303 7.55 15.78 15.58
CA PRO A 303 8.81 16.42 15.21
C PRO A 303 9.91 16.28 16.26
N GLY A 304 9.56 15.99 17.52
CA GLY A 304 10.49 15.77 18.62
C GLY A 304 11.16 14.40 18.65
N HIS A 305 10.71 13.43 17.86
CA HIS A 305 11.29 12.09 17.85
C HIS A 305 12.77 12.09 17.42
N GLN A 306 13.61 11.50 18.28
CA GLN A 306 14.95 11.07 17.92
C GLN A 306 14.88 9.76 17.11
N VAL A 307 16.02 9.29 16.58
CA VAL A 307 16.07 8.10 15.71
C VAL A 307 15.49 6.86 16.36
N LEU A 308 15.80 6.62 17.66
CA LEU A 308 15.26 5.48 18.42
C LEU A 308 13.74 5.58 18.60
N GLN A 309 13.24 6.76 18.97
CA GLN A 309 11.80 6.98 19.15
C GLN A 309 11.04 6.83 17.83
N ALA A 310 11.59 7.35 16.74
CA ALA A 310 11.01 7.17 15.40
C ALA A 310 10.97 5.69 15.00
N ALA A 311 12.03 4.90 15.28
CA ALA A 311 12.04 3.46 15.04
C ALA A 311 11.01 2.72 15.91
N ALA A 312 10.93 3.05 17.19
CA ALA A 312 9.96 2.45 18.12
C ALA A 312 8.51 2.73 17.69
N ASP A 313 8.22 3.97 17.27
CA ASP A 313 6.90 4.35 16.77
C ASP A 313 6.57 3.60 15.47
N GLY A 314 7.52 3.53 14.52
CA GLY A 314 7.36 2.73 13.31
C GLY A 314 7.04 1.26 13.60
N SER A 315 7.76 0.63 14.53
CA SER A 315 7.51 -0.76 14.94
C SER A 315 6.13 -0.93 15.56
N ARG A 316 5.70 0.00 16.44
CA ARG A 316 4.38 0.02 17.05
C ARG A 316 3.26 0.11 15.99
N VAL A 317 3.38 1.07 15.07
CA VAL A 317 2.37 1.27 14.02
C VAL A 317 2.35 0.09 13.05
N GLY A 318 3.52 -0.49 12.72
CA GLY A 318 3.60 -1.73 11.93
C GLY A 318 2.82 -2.88 12.55
N ALA A 319 2.89 -3.03 13.89
CA ALA A 319 2.07 -4.02 14.60
C ALA A 319 0.57 -3.71 14.49
N MET A 320 0.15 -2.45 14.65
CA MET A 320 -1.25 -2.05 14.54
C MET A 320 -1.81 -2.29 13.12
N ILE A 321 -1.03 -2.02 12.09
CA ILE A 321 -1.39 -2.36 10.70
C ILE A 321 -1.58 -3.88 10.56
N SER A 322 -0.71 -4.68 11.15
CA SER A 322 -0.82 -6.14 11.12
C SER A 322 -2.10 -6.64 11.79
N PHE A 323 -2.49 -6.06 12.94
CA PHE A 323 -3.76 -6.35 13.60
C PHE A 323 -4.96 -5.98 12.72
N SER A 324 -4.95 -4.81 12.08
CA SER A 324 -6.01 -4.38 11.16
C SER A 324 -6.19 -5.35 10.00
N LEU A 325 -5.09 -5.76 9.35
CA LEU A 325 -5.13 -6.73 8.26
C LEU A 325 -5.62 -8.11 8.71
N ALA A 326 -5.18 -8.57 9.90
CA ALA A 326 -5.62 -9.85 10.44
C ALA A 326 -7.13 -9.85 10.76
N ALA A 327 -7.66 -8.72 11.25
CA ALA A 327 -9.10 -8.57 11.48
C ALA A 327 -9.89 -8.67 10.18
N ASP A 328 -9.43 -8.03 9.10
CA ASP A 328 -10.05 -8.13 7.78
C ASP A 328 -10.03 -9.57 7.24
N ASP A 329 -8.88 -10.24 7.35
CA ASP A 329 -8.72 -11.62 6.88
C ASP A 329 -9.64 -12.59 7.66
N ILE A 330 -9.75 -12.43 8.99
CA ILE A 330 -10.67 -13.22 9.83
C ILE A 330 -12.11 -12.93 9.47
N ALA A 331 -12.49 -11.65 9.29
CA ALA A 331 -13.85 -11.30 8.91
C ALA A 331 -14.23 -11.86 7.53
N ALA A 332 -13.29 -11.89 6.59
CA ALA A 332 -13.48 -12.54 5.30
C ALA A 332 -13.69 -14.06 5.44
N ALA A 333 -12.85 -14.74 6.26
CA ALA A 333 -12.99 -16.17 6.52
C ALA A 333 -14.32 -16.52 7.21
N VAL A 334 -14.78 -15.69 8.15
CA VAL A 334 -16.10 -15.87 8.80
C VAL A 334 -17.24 -15.73 7.79
N ARG A 335 -17.18 -14.74 6.90
CA ARG A 335 -18.17 -14.58 5.83
C ARG A 335 -18.22 -15.80 4.89
N LEU A 336 -17.05 -16.32 4.50
CA LEU A 336 -16.94 -17.49 3.64
C LEU A 336 -17.49 -18.74 4.32
N SER A 337 -17.15 -18.98 5.59
CA SER A 337 -17.68 -20.13 6.35
C SER A 337 -19.18 -20.01 6.60
N GLY A 338 -19.69 -18.81 6.86
CA GLY A 338 -21.11 -18.52 6.95
C GLY A 338 -21.84 -18.86 5.66
N ASN A 339 -21.27 -18.51 4.50
CA ASN A 339 -21.86 -18.81 3.19
C ASN A 339 -22.05 -20.32 2.94
N GLN A 340 -21.05 -21.16 3.28
CA GLN A 340 -21.22 -22.62 3.20
C GLN A 340 -22.34 -23.11 4.12
N ALA A 341 -22.35 -22.67 5.38
CA ALA A 341 -23.36 -23.09 6.36
C ALA A 341 -24.77 -22.68 5.93
N ASP A 342 -24.92 -21.47 5.38
CA ASP A 342 -26.20 -20.97 4.85
C ASP A 342 -26.70 -21.82 3.68
N TRP A 343 -25.83 -22.14 2.72
CA TRP A 343 -26.22 -23.00 1.59
C TRP A 343 -26.49 -24.44 2.03
N ASP A 344 -25.67 -25.03 2.93
CA ASP A 344 -25.95 -26.36 3.50
C ASP A 344 -27.27 -26.36 4.26
N HIS A 345 -27.64 -25.28 4.95
CA HIS A 345 -28.94 -25.15 5.60
C HIS A 345 -30.07 -25.07 4.57
N ARG A 346 -29.97 -24.28 3.51
CA ARG A 346 -30.96 -24.15 2.44
C ARG A 346 -31.22 -25.50 1.76
N TYR A 347 -30.16 -26.28 1.49
CA TYR A 347 -30.25 -27.62 0.92
C TYR A 347 -30.57 -28.71 1.97
N SER A 348 -30.95 -28.38 3.21
CA SER A 348 -31.30 -29.37 4.22
C SER A 348 -32.73 -29.92 4.09
N GLY A 349 -33.64 -29.18 3.44
CA GLY A 349 -35.03 -29.57 3.19
C GLY A 349 -35.23 -30.37 1.91
N ASP A 350 -36.45 -30.27 1.34
CA ASP A 350 -36.80 -30.86 0.06
C ASP A 350 -35.99 -30.26 -1.11
N GLN A 351 -36.13 -30.82 -2.30
CA GLN A 351 -35.51 -30.33 -3.52
C GLN A 351 -35.95 -28.89 -3.76
N MET A 352 -34.96 -28.00 -3.87
CA MET A 352 -35.19 -26.56 -4.02
C MET A 352 -35.43 -26.14 -5.47
N TRP A 353 -34.70 -26.78 -6.41
CA TRP A 353 -34.73 -26.44 -7.81
C TRP A 353 -35.48 -27.52 -8.62
N SER A 354 -35.91 -27.16 -9.82
CA SER A 354 -36.70 -28.05 -10.69
C SER A 354 -35.99 -29.35 -11.10
N GLY A 355 -34.67 -29.41 -10.99
CA GLY A 355 -33.84 -30.50 -11.52
C GLY A 355 -33.67 -30.47 -13.04
N ASN A 356 -34.29 -29.52 -13.74
CA ASN A 356 -34.13 -29.30 -15.17
C ASN A 356 -32.87 -28.41 -15.44
N PRO A 357 -32.23 -28.56 -16.59
CA PRO A 357 -31.14 -27.66 -16.98
C PRO A 357 -31.65 -26.25 -17.24
N ASN A 358 -30.78 -25.26 -17.06
CA ASN A 358 -31.08 -23.88 -17.42
C ASN A 358 -31.26 -23.75 -18.95
N GLY A 359 -32.37 -23.14 -19.37
CA GLY A 359 -32.69 -23.00 -20.79
C GLY A 359 -31.62 -22.21 -21.57
N THR A 360 -31.02 -21.21 -20.93
CA THR A 360 -29.91 -20.45 -21.51
C THR A 360 -28.68 -21.32 -21.74
N LEU A 361 -28.29 -22.18 -20.77
CA LEU A 361 -27.20 -23.13 -20.98
C LEU A 361 -27.50 -24.05 -22.16
N VAL A 362 -28.71 -24.61 -22.22
CA VAL A 362 -29.12 -25.52 -23.30
C VAL A 362 -28.96 -24.87 -24.67
N ASN A 363 -29.41 -23.61 -24.80
CA ASN A 363 -29.32 -22.89 -26.07
C ASN A 363 -27.86 -22.60 -26.48
N GLU A 364 -27.03 -22.18 -25.55
CA GLU A 364 -25.66 -21.73 -25.83
C GLU A 364 -24.68 -22.91 -26.05
N VAL A 365 -24.97 -24.08 -25.44
CA VAL A 365 -24.04 -25.22 -25.44
C VAL A 365 -24.40 -26.29 -26.45
N SER A 366 -25.66 -26.30 -26.98
CA SER A 366 -26.15 -27.36 -27.88
C SER A 366 -25.32 -27.52 -29.17
N GLY A 367 -24.63 -26.48 -29.61
CA GLY A 367 -23.76 -26.52 -30.79
C GLY A 367 -22.29 -26.86 -30.51
N LEU A 368 -21.92 -27.04 -29.24
CA LEU A 368 -20.54 -27.34 -28.85
C LEU A 368 -20.28 -28.83 -28.83
N ALA A 369 -19.09 -29.25 -29.26
CA ALA A 369 -18.66 -30.64 -29.11
C ALA A 369 -18.40 -30.95 -27.62
N PRO A 370 -18.86 -32.10 -27.10
CA PRO A 370 -18.59 -32.50 -25.74
C PRO A 370 -17.09 -32.58 -25.44
N GLY A 371 -16.71 -32.05 -24.29
CA GLY A 371 -15.35 -31.99 -23.77
C GLY A 371 -15.38 -32.05 -22.24
N ARG A 372 -14.41 -31.44 -21.59
CA ARG A 372 -14.34 -31.30 -20.12
C ARG A 372 -15.08 -30.01 -19.72
N VAL A 373 -16.03 -30.15 -18.82
CA VAL A 373 -16.78 -28.98 -18.33
C VAL A 373 -16.65 -28.83 -16.82
N LEU A 374 -16.49 -27.58 -16.39
CA LEU A 374 -16.63 -27.15 -15.00
C LEU A 374 -17.96 -26.40 -14.88
N ASP A 375 -18.86 -26.91 -14.02
CA ASP A 375 -20.11 -26.28 -13.63
C ASP A 375 -19.92 -25.64 -12.25
N VAL A 376 -19.89 -24.30 -12.19
CA VAL A 376 -19.58 -23.53 -10.98
C VAL A 376 -20.88 -23.09 -10.30
N GLY A 377 -21.02 -23.40 -9.00
CA GLY A 377 -22.27 -23.20 -8.28
C GLY A 377 -23.37 -24.15 -8.78
N ALA A 378 -23.00 -25.42 -8.96
CA ALA A 378 -23.85 -26.42 -9.62
C ALA A 378 -25.17 -26.71 -8.91
N GLY A 379 -25.37 -26.28 -7.65
CA GLY A 379 -26.57 -26.49 -6.87
C GLY A 379 -26.97 -27.96 -6.80
N GLU A 380 -28.19 -28.28 -7.16
CA GLU A 380 -28.70 -29.67 -7.19
C GLU A 380 -28.42 -30.40 -8.52
N GLY A 381 -27.62 -29.79 -9.41
CA GLY A 381 -27.03 -30.49 -10.57
C GLY A 381 -27.87 -30.55 -11.83
N GLY A 382 -28.89 -29.73 -12.00
CA GLY A 382 -29.70 -29.71 -13.21
C GLY A 382 -28.86 -29.61 -14.48
N ASP A 383 -27.93 -28.68 -14.52
CA ASP A 383 -27.01 -28.42 -15.64
C ASP A 383 -25.94 -29.52 -15.76
N ALA A 384 -25.29 -29.87 -14.64
CA ALA A 384 -24.26 -30.90 -14.58
C ALA A 384 -24.75 -32.26 -15.09
N LEU A 385 -25.95 -32.72 -14.64
CA LEU A 385 -26.55 -33.99 -15.06
C LEU A 385 -26.96 -33.95 -16.53
N TRP A 386 -27.48 -32.81 -17.02
CA TRP A 386 -27.85 -32.65 -18.42
C TRP A 386 -26.64 -32.71 -19.35
N LEU A 387 -25.52 -32.06 -18.95
CA LEU A 387 -24.25 -32.10 -19.67
C LEU A 387 -23.64 -33.51 -19.69
N ALA A 388 -23.66 -34.22 -18.54
CA ALA A 388 -23.16 -35.59 -18.43
C ALA A 388 -23.96 -36.56 -19.31
N ALA A 389 -25.29 -36.40 -19.38
CA ALA A 389 -26.14 -37.20 -20.27
C ALA A 389 -25.85 -36.96 -21.78
N ARG A 390 -25.15 -35.88 -22.11
CA ARG A 390 -24.73 -35.53 -23.48
C ARG A 390 -23.28 -35.83 -23.79
N GLY A 391 -22.61 -36.58 -22.92
CA GLY A 391 -21.26 -37.07 -23.13
C GLY A 391 -20.16 -36.09 -22.68
N TRP A 392 -20.49 -35.01 -21.96
CA TRP A 392 -19.48 -34.16 -21.35
C TRP A 392 -18.82 -34.87 -20.15
N THR A 393 -17.53 -34.64 -19.97
CA THR A 393 -16.82 -35.02 -18.73
C THR A 393 -17.02 -33.87 -17.73
N VAL A 394 -17.93 -34.08 -16.77
CA VAL A 394 -18.43 -33.03 -15.90
C VAL A 394 -17.71 -33.02 -14.54
N THR A 395 -17.19 -31.89 -14.15
CA THR A 395 -16.85 -31.55 -12.77
C THR A 395 -17.88 -30.52 -12.27
N ALA A 396 -18.76 -30.94 -11.36
CA ALA A 396 -19.73 -30.08 -10.70
C ALA A 396 -19.12 -29.52 -9.41
N SER A 397 -19.01 -28.21 -9.30
CA SER A 397 -18.43 -27.52 -8.15
C SER A 397 -19.48 -26.71 -7.39
N ASP A 398 -19.52 -26.87 -6.07
CA ASP A 398 -20.39 -26.08 -5.20
C ASP A 398 -19.72 -25.89 -3.84
N ILE A 399 -20.09 -24.80 -3.14
CA ILE A 399 -19.68 -24.55 -1.76
C ILE A 399 -20.46 -25.42 -0.75
N SER A 400 -21.66 -25.89 -1.13
CA SER A 400 -22.49 -26.77 -0.31
C SER A 400 -22.18 -28.24 -0.56
N ARG A 401 -21.77 -28.95 0.49
CA ARG A 401 -21.58 -30.40 0.45
C ARG A 401 -22.90 -31.11 0.21
N ARG A 402 -24.00 -30.61 0.78
CA ARG A 402 -25.33 -31.21 0.61
C ARG A 402 -25.84 -31.14 -0.83
N ALA A 403 -25.59 -30.03 -1.51
CA ALA A 403 -25.87 -29.89 -2.93
C ALA A 403 -25.12 -30.99 -3.74
N LEU A 404 -23.82 -31.12 -3.51
CA LEU A 404 -22.96 -32.10 -4.18
C LEU A 404 -23.39 -33.55 -3.87
N ASP A 405 -23.79 -33.87 -2.65
CA ASP A 405 -24.31 -35.21 -2.27
C ASP A 405 -25.57 -35.54 -3.08
N ARG A 406 -26.46 -34.54 -3.32
CA ARG A 406 -27.64 -34.73 -4.17
C ARG A 406 -27.26 -34.99 -5.62
N ILE A 407 -26.29 -34.24 -6.18
CA ILE A 407 -25.80 -34.51 -7.53
C ILE A 407 -25.25 -35.92 -7.65
N GLY A 408 -24.41 -36.36 -6.71
CA GLY A 408 -23.82 -37.68 -6.72
C GLY A 408 -24.88 -38.80 -6.64
N ALA A 409 -25.87 -38.63 -5.77
CA ALA A 409 -26.99 -39.58 -5.64
C ALA A 409 -27.81 -39.66 -6.92
N GLU A 410 -28.15 -38.53 -7.55
CA GLU A 410 -28.93 -38.48 -8.79
C GLU A 410 -28.15 -39.01 -9.98
N ALA A 411 -26.87 -38.66 -10.10
CA ALA A 411 -25.97 -39.19 -11.13
C ALA A 411 -25.90 -40.71 -11.05
N GLY A 412 -25.76 -41.28 -9.83
CA GLY A 412 -25.78 -42.73 -9.60
C GLY A 412 -27.10 -43.37 -10.05
N ARG A 413 -28.24 -42.77 -9.74
CA ARG A 413 -29.57 -43.28 -10.17
C ARG A 413 -29.73 -43.28 -11.70
N ARG A 414 -29.14 -42.29 -12.40
CA ARG A 414 -29.20 -42.16 -13.88
C ARG A 414 -28.08 -42.91 -14.60
N GLY A 415 -27.15 -43.55 -13.87
CA GLY A 415 -25.97 -44.17 -14.47
C GLY A 415 -24.99 -43.19 -15.13
N LEU A 416 -25.01 -41.95 -14.68
CA LEU A 416 -24.14 -40.89 -15.18
C LEU A 416 -22.88 -40.77 -14.31
N ARG A 417 -21.80 -40.25 -14.90
CA ARG A 417 -20.57 -39.93 -14.18
C ARG A 417 -20.44 -38.41 -14.06
N VAL A 418 -20.41 -37.91 -12.83
CA VAL A 418 -20.19 -36.52 -12.50
C VAL A 418 -19.18 -36.50 -11.36
N GLU A 419 -18.08 -35.77 -11.54
CA GLU A 419 -17.13 -35.47 -10.47
C GLU A 419 -17.72 -34.35 -9.62
N CYS A 420 -17.98 -34.61 -8.33
CA CYS A 420 -18.48 -33.63 -7.37
C CYS A 420 -17.28 -33.01 -6.62
N ARG A 421 -17.05 -31.74 -6.83
CA ARG A 421 -15.92 -30.99 -6.22
C ARG A 421 -16.44 -29.95 -5.22
N HIS A 422 -16.19 -30.19 -3.93
CA HIS A 422 -16.43 -29.16 -2.91
C HIS A 422 -15.36 -28.09 -3.01
N ALA A 423 -15.75 -26.87 -3.42
CA ALA A 423 -14.82 -25.75 -3.56
C ALA A 423 -15.55 -24.42 -3.33
N ASP A 424 -14.82 -23.49 -2.70
CA ASP A 424 -15.16 -22.08 -2.70
C ASP A 424 -14.45 -21.43 -3.90
N ALA A 425 -15.20 -20.82 -4.80
CA ALA A 425 -14.65 -20.15 -5.98
C ALA A 425 -13.67 -19.01 -5.62
N ASN A 426 -13.74 -18.48 -4.39
CA ASN A 426 -12.82 -17.47 -3.86
C ASN A 426 -11.58 -18.06 -3.16
N ALA A 427 -11.45 -19.39 -3.04
CA ALA A 427 -10.26 -19.99 -2.46
C ALA A 427 -9.04 -19.81 -3.40
N ALA A 428 -7.83 -19.80 -2.81
CA ALA A 428 -6.62 -19.88 -3.62
C ALA A 428 -6.61 -21.20 -4.40
N ASP A 429 -6.31 -21.13 -5.71
CA ASP A 429 -6.26 -22.29 -6.61
C ASP A 429 -7.56 -23.13 -6.59
N ALA A 430 -8.73 -22.47 -6.54
CA ALA A 430 -10.04 -23.13 -6.49
C ALA A 430 -10.23 -24.16 -7.61
N PHE A 431 -9.74 -23.82 -8.82
CA PHE A 431 -9.88 -24.65 -10.02
C PHE A 431 -8.54 -24.85 -10.74
N ALA A 432 -8.40 -25.98 -11.43
CA ALA A 432 -7.21 -26.27 -12.21
C ALA A 432 -7.13 -25.34 -13.44
N THR A 433 -6.00 -24.64 -13.58
CA THR A 433 -5.76 -23.67 -14.66
C THR A 433 -5.78 -24.36 -16.03
N GLY A 434 -6.53 -23.81 -16.99
CA GLY A 434 -6.58 -24.27 -18.37
C GLY A 434 -7.11 -25.70 -18.55
N ALA A 435 -7.91 -26.19 -17.58
CA ALA A 435 -8.30 -27.58 -17.53
C ALA A 435 -9.62 -27.90 -18.26
N PHE A 436 -10.47 -26.90 -18.54
CA PHE A 436 -11.84 -27.14 -19.01
C PHE A 436 -12.12 -26.50 -20.37
N ASP A 437 -12.75 -27.28 -21.24
CA ASP A 437 -13.13 -26.85 -22.59
C ASP A 437 -14.41 -25.98 -22.57
N LEU A 438 -15.21 -26.13 -21.48
CA LEU A 438 -16.33 -25.26 -21.11
C LEU A 438 -16.26 -24.96 -19.60
N VAL A 439 -16.38 -23.70 -19.23
CA VAL A 439 -16.65 -23.28 -17.86
C VAL A 439 -17.99 -22.57 -17.83
N SER A 440 -18.92 -23.09 -17.04
CA SER A 440 -20.29 -22.58 -16.91
C SER A 440 -20.54 -22.10 -15.48
N ALA A 441 -21.12 -20.91 -15.34
CA ALA A 441 -21.63 -20.39 -14.08
C ALA A 441 -23.05 -19.85 -14.30
N GLN A 442 -24.06 -20.60 -13.86
CA GLN A 442 -25.47 -20.28 -14.10
C GLN A 442 -26.11 -19.83 -12.78
N TYR A 443 -26.39 -18.53 -12.66
CA TYR A 443 -26.99 -17.90 -11.47
C TYR A 443 -26.24 -18.20 -10.17
N ALA A 444 -24.94 -18.41 -10.25
CA ALA A 444 -24.10 -18.72 -9.11
C ALA A 444 -24.00 -17.52 -8.15
N SER A 445 -24.41 -17.73 -6.89
CA SER A 445 -24.35 -16.68 -5.85
C SER A 445 -22.96 -16.66 -5.17
N ILE A 446 -21.97 -16.20 -5.88
CA ILE A 446 -20.57 -16.14 -5.41
C ILE A 446 -20.33 -14.79 -4.73
N PRO A 447 -19.96 -14.75 -3.42
CA PRO A 447 -19.62 -13.49 -2.76
C PRO A 447 -18.48 -12.78 -3.45
N ARG A 448 -18.58 -11.45 -3.57
CA ARG A 448 -17.51 -10.63 -4.11
C ARG A 448 -16.36 -10.50 -3.10
N THR A 449 -15.14 -10.58 -3.57
CA THR A 449 -13.92 -10.25 -2.82
C THR A 449 -13.28 -9.00 -3.37
N PRO A 450 -12.50 -8.23 -2.57
CA PRO A 450 -11.85 -7.00 -3.03
C PRO A 450 -10.89 -7.18 -4.21
N ASP A 451 -10.38 -8.40 -4.39
CA ASP A 451 -9.44 -8.79 -5.45
C ASP A 451 -10.11 -9.55 -6.61
N ASP A 452 -11.43 -9.57 -6.67
CA ASP A 452 -12.25 -10.30 -7.66
C ASP A 452 -11.76 -11.75 -7.92
N ARG A 453 -11.30 -12.41 -6.86
CA ARG A 453 -10.59 -13.70 -6.93
C ARG A 453 -11.38 -14.79 -7.64
N ALA A 454 -12.68 -14.87 -7.39
CA ALA A 454 -13.53 -15.85 -8.06
C ALA A 454 -13.59 -15.63 -9.58
N VAL A 455 -13.66 -14.38 -10.03
CA VAL A 455 -13.60 -14.03 -11.46
C VAL A 455 -12.30 -14.55 -12.05
N GLY A 456 -11.16 -14.21 -11.42
CA GLY A 456 -9.84 -14.70 -11.86
C GLY A 456 -9.73 -16.22 -11.89
N ASN A 457 -10.19 -16.92 -10.87
CA ASN A 457 -10.15 -18.38 -10.79
C ASN A 457 -11.00 -19.05 -11.90
N ILE A 458 -12.18 -18.51 -12.16
CA ILE A 458 -13.10 -19.03 -13.18
C ILE A 458 -12.53 -18.79 -14.58
N LEU A 459 -12.01 -17.59 -14.86
CA LEU A 459 -11.36 -17.27 -16.13
C LEU A 459 -10.13 -18.16 -16.38
N ASN A 460 -9.31 -18.35 -15.35
CA ASN A 460 -8.10 -19.17 -15.45
C ASN A 460 -8.40 -20.65 -15.70
N ALA A 461 -9.56 -21.16 -15.26
CA ALA A 461 -9.95 -22.55 -15.44
C ALA A 461 -10.25 -22.92 -16.91
N VAL A 462 -10.61 -21.95 -17.76
CA VAL A 462 -10.92 -22.17 -19.18
C VAL A 462 -9.67 -22.56 -19.95
N ALA A 463 -9.70 -23.63 -20.71
CA ALA A 463 -8.60 -24.07 -21.56
C ALA A 463 -8.37 -23.11 -22.75
N PRO A 464 -7.14 -23.05 -23.32
CA PRO A 464 -6.95 -22.41 -24.62
C PRO A 464 -7.91 -22.99 -25.68
N GLY A 465 -8.65 -22.14 -26.39
CA GLY A 465 -9.72 -22.55 -27.30
C GLY A 465 -11.05 -22.90 -26.64
N GLY A 466 -11.12 -22.91 -25.29
CA GLY A 466 -12.33 -23.20 -24.52
C GLY A 466 -13.29 -22.02 -24.43
N THR A 467 -14.48 -22.31 -23.94
CA THR A 467 -15.61 -21.36 -23.82
C THR A 467 -15.91 -21.06 -22.35
N LEU A 468 -16.10 -19.80 -22.02
CA LEU A 468 -16.73 -19.32 -20.80
C LEU A 468 -18.20 -19.01 -21.08
N LEU A 469 -19.11 -19.46 -20.24
CA LEU A 469 -20.53 -19.10 -20.25
C LEU A 469 -20.97 -18.69 -18.85
N VAL A 470 -21.27 -17.42 -18.66
CA VAL A 470 -21.79 -16.88 -17.39
C VAL A 470 -23.19 -16.32 -17.61
N VAL A 471 -24.14 -16.72 -16.78
CA VAL A 471 -25.52 -16.25 -16.84
C VAL A 471 -25.95 -15.80 -15.45
N GLY A 472 -26.52 -14.63 -15.36
CA GLY A 472 -27.06 -14.06 -14.12
C GLY A 472 -28.40 -13.38 -14.34
N HIS A 473 -29.11 -13.11 -13.25
CA HIS A 473 -30.32 -12.29 -13.30
C HIS A 473 -29.98 -10.83 -13.60
N ASP A 474 -30.88 -10.17 -14.36
CA ASP A 474 -30.89 -8.72 -14.42
C ASP A 474 -31.32 -8.16 -13.05
N LEU A 475 -30.38 -7.54 -12.33
CA LEU A 475 -30.59 -6.98 -11.00
C LEU A 475 -30.93 -5.47 -11.00
N GLU A 476 -30.92 -4.82 -12.16
CA GLU A 476 -31.22 -3.38 -12.28
C GLU A 476 -32.61 -3.01 -11.71
N PRO A 477 -33.68 -3.77 -11.96
CA PRO A 477 -34.99 -3.47 -11.35
C PRO A 477 -34.96 -3.55 -9.82
N MET A 478 -34.17 -4.47 -9.27
CA MET A 478 -34.00 -4.56 -7.81
C MET A 478 -33.20 -3.40 -7.24
N ARG A 479 -32.19 -2.91 -7.94
CA ARG A 479 -31.38 -1.75 -7.55
C ARG A 479 -32.20 -0.47 -7.58
N ALA A 480 -32.98 -0.27 -8.63
CA ALA A 480 -33.82 0.91 -8.82
C ALA A 480 -34.92 1.04 -7.76
N ALA A 481 -35.43 -0.09 -7.22
CA ALA A 481 -36.53 -0.11 -6.26
C ALA A 481 -36.18 0.41 -4.87
N GLY A 482 -34.87 0.53 -4.48
CA GLY A 482 -34.41 1.03 -3.17
C GLY A 482 -35.02 0.31 -1.96
N GLY A 483 -34.52 0.51 -0.75
CA GLY A 483 -35.09 -0.02 0.49
C GLY A 483 -34.12 -0.86 1.33
N ASP A 484 -34.46 -1.06 2.61
CA ASP A 484 -33.73 -1.96 3.53
C ASP A 484 -33.94 -3.42 3.08
N ARG A 485 -32.84 -4.10 2.71
CA ARG A 485 -32.91 -5.41 2.04
C ARG A 485 -32.15 -6.47 2.78
N ALA A 486 -32.77 -7.65 2.89
CA ALA A 486 -32.13 -8.87 3.33
C ALA A 486 -31.08 -9.41 2.32
N PHE A 487 -31.04 -8.86 1.09
CA PHE A 487 -30.14 -9.26 0.01
C PHE A 487 -29.52 -8.02 -0.65
N ASP A 488 -28.20 -7.90 -0.59
CA ASP A 488 -27.42 -6.88 -1.30
C ASP A 488 -26.86 -7.46 -2.60
N PRO A 489 -27.40 -7.05 -3.78
CA PRO A 489 -26.92 -7.56 -5.07
C PRO A 489 -25.47 -7.19 -5.36
N ASP A 490 -24.92 -6.12 -4.76
CA ASP A 490 -23.55 -5.69 -4.97
C ASP A 490 -22.52 -6.48 -4.13
N ALA A 491 -22.99 -7.28 -3.18
CA ALA A 491 -22.16 -8.20 -2.42
C ALA A 491 -21.75 -9.47 -3.20
N TYR A 492 -22.30 -9.67 -4.42
CA TYR A 492 -22.07 -10.87 -5.22
C TYR A 492 -21.43 -10.53 -6.57
N VAL A 493 -20.67 -11.50 -7.10
CA VAL A 493 -20.08 -11.44 -8.45
C VAL A 493 -21.19 -11.43 -9.50
N ARG A 494 -21.07 -10.57 -10.49
CA ARG A 494 -22.04 -10.39 -11.58
C ARG A 494 -21.43 -10.75 -12.91
N VAL A 495 -22.29 -10.93 -13.93
CA VAL A 495 -21.87 -11.16 -15.32
C VAL A 495 -20.99 -10.01 -15.83
N ASP A 496 -21.35 -8.76 -15.49
CA ASP A 496 -20.60 -7.57 -15.90
C ASP A 496 -19.17 -7.53 -15.33
N ASP A 497 -18.90 -8.16 -14.17
CA ASP A 497 -17.55 -8.23 -13.61
C ASP A 497 -16.64 -9.10 -14.48
N PHE A 498 -17.17 -10.19 -15.03
CA PHE A 498 -16.46 -11.00 -16.03
C PHE A 498 -16.24 -10.21 -17.33
N ALA A 499 -17.26 -9.52 -17.81
CA ALA A 499 -17.14 -8.71 -19.02
C ALA A 499 -16.06 -7.62 -18.85
N ALA A 500 -16.03 -6.95 -17.71
CA ALA A 500 -15.01 -5.94 -17.38
C ALA A 500 -13.60 -6.55 -17.29
N ALA A 501 -13.46 -7.76 -16.74
CA ALA A 501 -12.17 -8.45 -16.66
C ALA A 501 -11.66 -8.92 -18.04
N LEU A 502 -12.54 -9.08 -19.02
CA LEU A 502 -12.20 -9.46 -20.39
C LEU A 502 -11.96 -8.26 -21.31
N ASP A 503 -12.39 -7.07 -20.92
CA ASP A 503 -12.30 -5.87 -21.75
C ASP A 503 -10.83 -5.54 -22.07
N GLY A 504 -10.57 -5.36 -23.39
CA GLY A 504 -9.21 -5.11 -23.89
C GLY A 504 -8.23 -6.27 -23.78
N SER A 505 -8.64 -7.45 -23.29
CA SER A 505 -7.76 -8.61 -23.16
C SER A 505 -7.47 -9.27 -24.51
N PRO A 506 -6.18 -9.36 -24.95
CA PRO A 506 -5.85 -10.02 -26.22
C PRO A 506 -6.04 -11.55 -26.18
N ALA A 507 -6.23 -12.13 -24.99
CA ALA A 507 -6.38 -13.56 -24.81
C ALA A 507 -7.83 -14.06 -25.00
N TRP A 508 -8.80 -13.16 -25.18
CA TRP A 508 -10.20 -13.50 -25.20
C TRP A 508 -10.94 -12.86 -26.38
N ASP A 509 -11.93 -13.56 -26.89
CA ASP A 509 -12.95 -13.09 -27.82
C ASP A 509 -14.31 -13.12 -27.10
N VAL A 510 -14.88 -11.97 -26.81
CA VAL A 510 -16.26 -11.87 -26.28
C VAL A 510 -17.21 -12.07 -27.47
N GLU A 511 -17.88 -13.23 -27.51
CA GLU A 511 -18.81 -13.59 -28.59
C GLU A 511 -20.21 -13.03 -28.36
N LEU A 512 -20.59 -12.92 -27.05
CA LEU A 512 -21.91 -12.46 -26.64
C LEU A 512 -21.81 -11.77 -25.27
N HIS A 513 -22.38 -10.59 -25.14
CA HIS A 513 -22.69 -9.95 -23.87
C HIS A 513 -23.97 -9.14 -24.04
N GLU A 514 -25.10 -9.71 -23.61
CA GLU A 514 -26.40 -9.10 -23.81
C GLU A 514 -27.37 -9.40 -22.68
N LYS A 515 -28.40 -8.57 -22.59
CA LYS A 515 -29.58 -8.78 -21.77
C LYS A 515 -30.69 -9.33 -22.68
N ARG A 516 -31.33 -10.41 -22.26
CA ARG A 516 -32.41 -11.04 -23.03
C ARG A 516 -33.51 -11.61 -22.16
N ASP A 517 -34.66 -11.88 -22.76
CA ASP A 517 -35.76 -12.52 -22.08
C ASP A 517 -35.38 -13.93 -21.66
N ARG A 518 -35.82 -14.32 -20.48
CA ARG A 518 -35.59 -15.65 -19.95
C ARG A 518 -36.35 -16.68 -20.76
N PRO A 519 -35.75 -17.81 -21.17
CA PRO A 519 -36.43 -18.83 -21.94
C PRO A 519 -37.69 -19.36 -21.21
N ALA A 520 -38.81 -19.52 -21.94
CA ALA A 520 -40.05 -20.03 -21.40
C ALA A 520 -39.87 -21.46 -20.82
N GLY A 521 -40.35 -21.68 -19.60
CA GLY A 521 -40.24 -22.99 -18.90
C GLY A 521 -39.11 -23.06 -17.86
N ALA A 522 -38.32 -21.98 -17.67
CA ALA A 522 -37.40 -21.89 -16.54
C ALA A 522 -38.22 -21.81 -15.23
N ALA A 523 -38.28 -22.89 -14.49
CA ALA A 523 -39.01 -22.96 -13.22
C ALA A 523 -38.31 -22.12 -12.16
N SER A 524 -39.12 -21.38 -11.42
CA SER A 524 -38.90 -20.67 -10.15
C SER A 524 -38.51 -19.20 -10.22
N GLY A 525 -39.25 -18.40 -9.47
CA GLY A 525 -39.01 -17.01 -9.16
C GLY A 525 -39.70 -16.04 -10.14
N ALA A 526 -40.97 -15.76 -9.97
CA ALA A 526 -41.81 -14.89 -10.78
C ALA A 526 -41.36 -13.42 -10.85
N HIS A 527 -40.18 -13.07 -10.34
CA HIS A 527 -39.72 -11.68 -10.25
C HIS A 527 -38.57 -11.31 -11.20
N HIS A 528 -37.92 -12.29 -11.85
CA HIS A 528 -36.81 -12.03 -12.79
C HIS A 528 -37.24 -12.40 -14.21
N VAL A 529 -37.42 -11.39 -15.05
CA VAL A 529 -37.93 -11.52 -16.43
C VAL A 529 -36.79 -11.63 -17.45
N HIS A 530 -35.61 -11.06 -17.11
CA HIS A 530 -34.48 -10.99 -18.01
C HIS A 530 -33.24 -11.63 -17.38
N ASP A 531 -32.43 -12.22 -18.25
CA ASP A 531 -31.08 -12.70 -17.95
C ASP A 531 -30.03 -11.79 -18.60
N VAL A 532 -28.89 -11.65 -17.92
CA VAL A 532 -27.66 -11.12 -18.53
C VAL A 532 -26.79 -12.32 -18.87
N VAL A 533 -26.32 -12.41 -20.10
CA VAL A 533 -25.57 -13.54 -20.64
C VAL A 533 -24.25 -13.06 -21.19
N LEU A 534 -23.15 -13.69 -20.75
CA LEU A 534 -21.81 -13.51 -21.31
C LEU A 534 -21.31 -14.86 -21.84
N ARG A 535 -20.97 -14.90 -23.13
CA ARG A 535 -20.20 -15.98 -23.73
C ARG A 535 -18.92 -15.44 -24.31
N ALA A 536 -17.80 -16.00 -23.91
CA ALA A 536 -16.49 -15.61 -24.38
C ALA A 536 -15.63 -16.84 -24.67
N ARG A 537 -14.78 -16.75 -25.67
CA ARG A 537 -13.85 -17.79 -26.07
C ARG A 537 -12.42 -17.41 -25.74
N ARG A 538 -11.72 -18.28 -25.05
CA ARG A 538 -10.29 -18.11 -24.83
C ARG A 538 -9.55 -18.44 -26.12
N ARG A 539 -8.71 -17.54 -26.63
CA ARG A 539 -7.93 -17.82 -27.86
C ARG A 539 -7.00 -19.00 -27.66
N ALA A 540 -6.86 -19.82 -28.70
CA ALA A 540 -5.81 -20.83 -28.73
C ALA A 540 -4.46 -20.12 -28.74
N ALA A 541 -3.47 -20.63 -27.97
CA ALA A 541 -2.12 -20.06 -27.89
C ALA A 541 -1.39 -20.16 -29.24
#